data_537c8c85a428f7887122f5949c98a9c9
#
_entry.id   537c8c85a428f7887122f5949c98a9c9
#
_cell.length_a   1.000
_cell.length_b   1.000
_cell.length_c   1.000
_cell.angle_alpha   90.00
_cell.angle_beta   90.00
_cell.angle_gamma   90.00
#
_symmetry.space_group_name_H-M   'P 1'
#
loop_
_entity.id
_entity.type
_entity.pdbx_description
1 polymer ?
#
loop_
_entity_poly.entity_id
_entity_poly.type
_entity_poly.pdbx_seq_one_letter_code
_entity_poly.pdbx_strand_id
1 'polypeptide(L)'
;MDINLLKDNDLLFTLKKEEHSVEKLRFIFENHNEIKFVSLAGYDLRGNATDAKIPVSIIIDDIENFLKNGVQTDGSSVELRKIASLNDAKVTIIPDMDCDWHVDYNFYHLDENTQKPIGTLRIPSFLMHNDKIVCSRGVLRRAVTCMEKHMMAVLNNNKSVREEIGITDENVEEVLLSSATELEFWVKTPEEIRDIEELSTSQVLKEQYWKRTEGN
;
A
#
# COMPACT_ATOMS: atom_id res chain seq x y z
N MET A 1 -1.67 -8.04 -25.26
CA MET A 1 -2.25 -8.46 -23.96
C MET A 1 -3.50 -9.26 -24.25
N ASP A 2 -3.56 -10.51 -23.83
CA ASP A 2 -4.77 -11.33 -24.01
C ASP A 2 -5.82 -10.89 -22.98
N ILE A 3 -6.96 -10.38 -23.45
CA ILE A 3 -8.05 -9.90 -22.59
C ILE A 3 -8.68 -11.03 -21.76
N ASN A 4 -8.50 -12.29 -22.16
CA ASN A 4 -8.98 -13.45 -21.42
C ASN A 4 -8.22 -13.64 -20.11
N LEU A 5 -6.95 -13.25 -20.02
CA LEU A 5 -6.17 -13.30 -18.77
C LEU A 5 -6.73 -12.37 -17.70
N LEU A 6 -7.40 -11.28 -18.07
CA LEU A 6 -8.05 -10.36 -17.12
C LEU A 6 -9.32 -10.95 -16.51
N LYS A 7 -9.85 -12.01 -17.08
CA LYS A 7 -11.08 -12.69 -16.64
C LYS A 7 -10.80 -14.05 -16.00
N ASP A 8 -9.54 -14.36 -15.74
CA ASP A 8 -9.17 -15.62 -15.10
C ASP A 8 -9.68 -15.61 -13.65
N ASN A 9 -10.76 -16.33 -13.37
CA ASN A 9 -11.36 -16.43 -12.05
C ASN A 9 -10.50 -17.24 -11.06
N ASP A 10 -9.45 -17.93 -11.54
CA ASP A 10 -8.52 -18.68 -10.71
C ASP A 10 -7.39 -17.80 -10.16
N LEU A 11 -7.29 -16.53 -10.59
CA LEU A 11 -6.32 -15.60 -10.04
C LEU A 11 -6.79 -15.05 -8.68
N LEU A 12 -5.89 -15.05 -7.71
CA LEU A 12 -6.11 -14.42 -6.42
C LEU A 12 -5.79 -12.93 -6.52
N PHE A 13 -6.78 -12.06 -6.41
CA PHE A 13 -6.57 -10.61 -6.44
C PHE A 13 -6.46 -9.97 -5.07
N THR A 14 -7.17 -10.50 -4.08
CA THR A 14 -7.22 -9.93 -2.73
C THR A 14 -7.17 -11.02 -1.68
N LEU A 15 -6.31 -10.82 -0.69
CA LEU A 15 -6.27 -11.59 0.54
C LEU A 15 -6.85 -10.74 1.68
N LYS A 16 -7.93 -11.20 2.26
CA LYS A 16 -8.63 -10.48 3.33
C LYS A 16 -7.83 -10.52 4.63
N LYS A 17 -7.96 -9.47 5.46
CA LYS A 17 -7.23 -9.38 6.74
C LYS A 17 -7.49 -10.56 7.68
N GLU A 18 -8.66 -11.17 7.62
CA GLU A 18 -9.03 -12.35 8.40
C GLU A 18 -8.30 -13.63 7.96
N GLU A 19 -7.63 -13.58 6.81
CA GLU A 19 -6.91 -14.71 6.21
C GLU A 19 -5.38 -14.63 6.42
N HIS A 20 -4.89 -13.65 7.18
CA HIS A 20 -3.45 -13.42 7.39
C HIS A 20 -2.84 -14.38 8.42
N SER A 21 -3.08 -15.68 8.30
CA SER A 21 -2.43 -16.69 9.12
C SER A 21 -1.26 -17.37 8.38
N VAL A 22 -0.36 -17.97 9.15
CA VAL A 22 0.78 -18.75 8.60
C VAL A 22 0.29 -19.87 7.70
N GLU A 23 -0.73 -20.60 8.15
CA GLU A 23 -1.31 -21.74 7.44
C GLU A 23 -1.98 -21.29 6.13
N LYS A 24 -2.73 -20.20 6.19
CA LYS A 24 -3.41 -19.68 5.00
C LYS A 24 -2.43 -19.14 3.96
N LEU A 25 -1.40 -18.40 4.40
CA LEU A 25 -0.36 -17.91 3.49
C LEU A 25 0.42 -19.06 2.84
N ARG A 26 0.78 -20.09 3.62
CA ARG A 26 1.42 -21.28 3.08
C ARG A 26 0.55 -21.94 2.01
N PHE A 27 -0.73 -22.15 2.33
CA PHE A 27 -1.70 -22.72 1.39
C PHE A 27 -1.79 -21.88 0.10
N ILE A 28 -1.83 -20.55 0.22
CA ILE A 28 -1.89 -19.65 -0.94
C ILE A 28 -0.64 -19.80 -1.80
N PHE A 29 0.54 -19.73 -1.21
CA PHE A 29 1.80 -19.82 -1.97
C PHE A 29 2.02 -21.21 -2.63
N GLU A 30 1.46 -22.26 -2.06
CA GLU A 30 1.50 -23.61 -2.63
C GLU A 30 0.48 -23.79 -3.78
N ASN A 31 -0.67 -23.10 -3.75
CA ASN A 31 -1.73 -23.26 -4.73
C ASN A 31 -1.75 -22.17 -5.81
N HIS A 32 -1.15 -21.02 -5.55
CA HIS A 32 -1.01 -19.90 -6.46
C HIS A 32 0.44 -19.70 -6.87
N ASN A 33 0.98 -20.66 -7.61
CA ASN A 33 2.38 -20.66 -8.03
C ASN A 33 2.76 -19.51 -8.97
N GLU A 34 1.78 -18.81 -9.54
CA GLU A 34 1.96 -17.57 -10.29
C GLU A 34 2.41 -16.41 -9.39
N ILE A 35 2.14 -16.44 -8.08
CA ILE A 35 2.61 -15.44 -7.12
C ILE A 35 4.07 -15.74 -6.77
N LYS A 36 4.99 -15.05 -7.43
CA LYS A 36 6.44 -15.27 -7.27
C LYS A 36 7.08 -14.40 -6.20
N PHE A 37 6.46 -13.28 -5.88
CA PHE A 37 7.04 -12.28 -4.99
C PHE A 37 6.04 -11.79 -3.95
N VAL A 38 6.59 -11.39 -2.81
CA VAL A 38 5.89 -10.55 -1.83
C VAL A 38 6.60 -9.21 -1.79
N SER A 39 5.82 -8.13 -1.72
CA SER A 39 6.32 -6.76 -1.65
C SER A 39 5.79 -6.10 -0.38
N LEU A 40 6.70 -5.73 0.53
CA LEU A 40 6.38 -4.92 1.71
C LEU A 40 6.46 -3.44 1.32
N ALA A 41 5.31 -2.80 1.15
CA ALA A 41 5.20 -1.41 0.72
C ALA A 41 5.07 -0.46 1.92
N GLY A 42 6.17 0.17 2.32
CA GLY A 42 6.21 1.23 3.31
C GLY A 42 6.33 2.61 2.65
N TYR A 43 5.89 3.66 3.35
CA TYR A 43 6.01 5.04 2.87
C TYR A 43 6.66 5.90 3.95
N ASP A 44 7.75 6.58 3.60
CA ASP A 44 8.42 7.49 4.51
C ASP A 44 7.60 8.77 4.79
N LEU A 45 8.17 9.69 5.57
CA LEU A 45 7.48 10.95 5.92
C LEU A 45 7.38 11.96 4.77
N ARG A 46 8.02 11.69 3.63
CA ARG A 46 7.87 12.47 2.40
C ARG A 46 6.89 11.84 1.41
N GLY A 47 6.42 10.62 1.69
CA GLY A 47 5.59 9.85 0.77
C GLY A 47 6.40 9.04 -0.25
N ASN A 48 7.73 8.93 -0.11
CA ASN A 48 8.50 8.04 -0.95
C ASN A 48 8.20 6.59 -0.59
N ALA A 49 7.94 5.78 -1.61
CA ALA A 49 7.74 4.35 -1.42
C ALA A 49 9.08 3.66 -1.12
N THR A 50 9.11 2.90 -0.03
CA THR A 50 10.16 1.93 0.26
C THR A 50 9.55 0.55 0.06
N ASP A 51 10.03 -0.16 -0.94
CA ASP A 51 9.49 -1.46 -1.36
C ASP A 51 10.54 -2.55 -1.19
N ALA A 52 10.32 -3.45 -0.24
CA ALA A 52 11.12 -4.66 -0.11
C ALA A 52 10.44 -5.80 -0.86
N LYS A 53 10.88 -6.05 -2.10
CA LYS A 53 10.37 -7.15 -2.92
C LYS A 53 11.19 -8.42 -2.69
N ILE A 54 10.56 -9.47 -2.20
CA ILE A 54 11.17 -10.71 -1.74
C ILE A 54 10.57 -11.89 -2.50
N PRO A 55 11.36 -12.83 -3.02
CA PRO A 55 10.84 -14.07 -3.59
C PRO A 55 10.05 -14.88 -2.55
N VAL A 56 8.90 -15.43 -2.96
CA VAL A 56 8.07 -16.31 -2.11
C VAL A 56 8.88 -17.49 -1.59
N SER A 57 9.81 -18.05 -2.39
CA SER A 57 10.67 -19.14 -1.99
C SER A 57 11.54 -18.87 -0.75
N ILE A 58 11.81 -17.61 -0.44
CA ILE A 58 12.56 -17.22 0.77
C ILE A 58 11.62 -17.10 1.98
N ILE A 59 10.39 -16.64 1.76
CA ILE A 59 9.42 -16.37 2.83
C ILE A 59 8.74 -17.65 3.30
N ILE A 60 8.50 -18.61 2.40
CA ILE A 60 7.72 -19.81 2.68
C ILE A 60 8.35 -20.70 3.77
N ASP A 61 9.67 -20.61 3.94
CA ASP A 61 10.39 -21.38 4.95
C ASP A 61 10.14 -20.86 6.37
N ASP A 62 9.89 -19.54 6.53
CA ASP A 62 9.69 -18.91 7.84
C ASP A 62 8.66 -17.77 7.78
N ILE A 63 7.43 -18.12 7.42
CA ILE A 63 6.30 -17.18 7.31
C ILE A 63 6.01 -16.50 8.66
N GLU A 64 6.11 -17.24 9.76
CA GLU A 64 5.82 -16.70 11.10
C GLU A 64 6.76 -15.55 11.45
N ASN A 65 8.06 -15.73 11.25
CA ASN A 65 9.04 -14.69 11.49
C ASN A 65 8.85 -13.49 10.55
N PHE A 66 8.51 -13.76 9.28
CA PHE A 66 8.20 -12.71 8.30
C PHE A 66 7.02 -11.85 8.76
N LEU A 67 5.92 -12.48 9.18
CA LEU A 67 4.72 -11.75 9.65
C LEU A 67 4.98 -10.95 10.92
N LYS A 68 5.75 -11.52 11.85
CA LYS A 68 5.99 -10.91 13.17
C LYS A 68 7.07 -9.83 13.16
N ASN A 69 8.16 -10.08 12.45
CA ASN A 69 9.35 -9.25 12.51
C ASN A 69 9.61 -8.45 11.23
N GLY A 70 8.87 -8.76 10.15
CA GLY A 70 9.05 -8.11 8.86
C GLY A 70 10.46 -8.31 8.30
N VAL A 71 10.96 -7.33 7.58
CA VAL A 71 12.31 -7.32 7.01
C VAL A 71 13.05 -6.03 7.31
N GLN A 72 14.34 -6.14 7.51
CA GLN A 72 15.19 -4.96 7.67
C GLN A 72 15.45 -4.31 6.31
N THR A 73 15.32 -2.99 6.24
CA THR A 73 15.73 -2.18 5.09
C THR A 73 16.88 -1.25 5.47
N ASP A 74 17.55 -0.72 4.44
CA ASP A 74 18.57 0.29 4.63
C ASP A 74 17.94 1.62 5.07
N GLY A 75 18.33 2.11 6.23
CA GLY A 75 17.87 3.40 6.76
C GLY A 75 18.23 4.58 5.86
N SER A 76 19.30 4.48 5.04
CA SER A 76 19.71 5.54 4.12
C SER A 76 18.72 5.76 2.98
N SER A 77 17.91 4.74 2.65
CA SER A 77 16.84 4.81 1.65
C SER A 77 15.50 5.34 2.17
N VAL A 78 15.41 5.66 3.46
CA VAL A 78 14.19 6.09 4.15
C VAL A 78 14.37 7.48 4.75
N GLU A 79 13.52 8.43 4.38
CA GLU A 79 13.60 9.79 4.94
C GLU A 79 12.76 9.93 6.22
N LEU A 80 13.47 9.95 7.35
CA LEU A 80 12.89 10.15 8.69
C LEU A 80 13.44 11.44 9.33
N ARG A 81 13.35 12.56 8.60
CA ARG A 81 13.90 13.86 9.07
C ARG A 81 13.46 14.19 10.50
N LYS A 82 14.43 14.60 11.34
CA LYS A 82 14.28 14.94 12.76
C LYS A 82 13.92 13.77 13.68
N ILE A 83 13.78 12.54 13.17
CA ILE A 83 13.47 11.35 13.96
C ILE A 83 14.74 10.51 14.18
N ALA A 84 15.52 10.31 13.12
CA ALA A 84 16.77 9.57 13.18
C ALA A 84 17.80 10.16 12.21
N SER A 85 19.09 10.08 12.60
CA SER A 85 20.20 10.24 11.66
C SER A 85 20.38 8.90 10.93
N LEU A 86 20.16 8.89 9.63
CA LEU A 86 19.91 7.67 8.86
C LEU A 86 21.15 6.90 8.44
N ASN A 87 22.35 7.43 8.67
CA ASN A 87 23.59 6.79 8.21
C ASN A 87 23.86 5.43 8.85
N ASP A 88 23.30 5.18 10.07
CA ASP A 88 23.46 3.93 10.81
C ASP A 88 22.12 3.38 11.34
N ALA A 89 20.99 3.96 10.94
CA ALA A 89 19.69 3.59 11.50
C ALA A 89 19.18 2.28 10.88
N LYS A 90 18.87 1.32 11.73
CA LYS A 90 18.11 0.14 11.33
C LYS A 90 16.65 0.51 11.25
N VAL A 91 16.06 0.35 10.07
CA VAL A 91 14.64 0.49 9.84
C VAL A 91 14.09 -0.88 9.47
N THR A 92 13.00 -1.26 10.09
CA THR A 92 12.30 -2.53 9.78
C THR A 92 11.00 -2.20 9.08
N ILE A 93 10.68 -2.93 8.01
CA ILE A 93 9.40 -2.88 7.34
C ILE A 93 8.55 -4.02 7.87
N ILE A 94 7.41 -3.71 8.49
CA ILE A 94 6.52 -4.70 9.12
C ILE A 94 5.17 -4.70 8.40
N PRO A 95 4.62 -5.88 8.04
CA PRO A 95 3.29 -6.00 7.47
C PRO A 95 2.21 -5.31 8.30
N ASP A 96 1.28 -4.62 7.65
CA ASP A 96 0.04 -4.18 8.30
C ASP A 96 -0.97 -5.31 8.23
N MET A 97 -1.24 -5.92 9.38
CA MET A 97 -2.15 -7.06 9.52
C MET A 97 -3.63 -6.65 9.57
N ASP A 98 -3.91 -5.34 9.70
CA ASP A 98 -5.27 -4.81 9.88
C ASP A 98 -5.93 -4.32 8.57
N CYS A 99 -5.34 -4.61 7.42
CA CYS A 99 -5.88 -4.24 6.12
C CYS A 99 -5.76 -5.38 5.11
N ASP A 100 -6.60 -5.38 4.09
CA ASP A 100 -6.53 -6.34 2.99
C ASP A 100 -5.23 -6.18 2.21
N TRP A 101 -4.69 -7.29 1.69
CA TRP A 101 -3.54 -7.33 0.81
C TRP A 101 -3.96 -7.65 -0.61
N HIS A 102 -3.21 -7.18 -1.60
CA HIS A 102 -3.60 -7.31 -3.00
C HIS A 102 -2.47 -7.91 -3.82
N VAL A 103 -2.84 -8.71 -4.82
CA VAL A 103 -1.88 -9.23 -5.79
C VAL A 103 -1.85 -8.31 -7.01
N ASP A 104 -0.65 -7.82 -7.31
CA ASP A 104 -0.35 -7.03 -8.50
C ASP A 104 0.24 -7.97 -9.56
N TYR A 105 -0.48 -8.13 -10.68
CA TYR A 105 -0.11 -9.03 -11.76
C TYR A 105 0.57 -8.31 -12.91
N ASN A 106 1.73 -8.85 -13.32
CA ASN A 106 2.38 -8.43 -14.53
C ASN A 106 1.90 -9.25 -15.74
N PHE A 107 0.89 -8.76 -16.42
CA PHE A 107 0.28 -9.44 -17.56
C PHE A 107 1.16 -9.52 -18.82
N TYR A 108 2.33 -8.86 -18.83
CA TYR A 108 3.32 -8.99 -19.91
C TYR A 108 4.30 -10.14 -19.68
N HIS A 109 4.34 -10.70 -18.48
CA HIS A 109 5.24 -11.80 -18.13
C HIS A 109 4.44 -12.95 -17.55
N LEU A 110 4.41 -14.05 -18.29
CA LEU A 110 3.74 -15.28 -17.87
C LEU A 110 4.74 -16.23 -17.21
N ASP A 111 4.29 -16.92 -16.19
CA ASP A 111 5.03 -18.04 -15.60
C ASP A 111 5.11 -19.18 -16.61
N GLU A 112 6.30 -19.73 -16.84
CA GLU A 112 6.54 -20.73 -17.87
C GLU A 112 5.75 -22.04 -17.63
N ASN A 113 5.49 -22.38 -16.37
CA ASN A 113 4.82 -23.63 -16.01
C ASN A 113 3.30 -23.49 -15.99
N THR A 114 2.78 -22.40 -15.42
CA THR A 114 1.34 -22.21 -15.23
C THR A 114 0.69 -21.43 -16.36
N GLN A 115 1.47 -20.74 -17.20
CA GLN A 115 1.01 -19.80 -18.23
C GLN A 115 0.13 -18.66 -17.66
N LYS A 116 0.16 -18.45 -16.35
CA LYS A 116 -0.51 -17.35 -15.66
C LYS A 116 0.41 -16.14 -15.54
N PRO A 117 -0.14 -14.92 -15.46
CA PRO A 117 0.68 -13.72 -15.24
C PRO A 117 1.41 -13.79 -13.90
N ILE A 118 2.66 -13.34 -13.87
CA ILE A 118 3.46 -13.33 -12.64
C ILE A 118 2.88 -12.32 -11.66
N GLY A 119 2.52 -12.80 -10.46
CA GLY A 119 1.96 -12.02 -9.38
C GLY A 119 2.99 -11.60 -8.34
N THR A 120 2.73 -10.44 -7.74
CA THR A 120 3.40 -9.94 -6.55
C THR A 120 2.36 -9.63 -5.49
N LEU A 121 2.37 -10.34 -4.36
CA LEU A 121 1.52 -10.01 -3.22
C LEU A 121 2.02 -8.71 -2.58
N ARG A 122 1.27 -7.62 -2.74
CA ARG A 122 1.58 -6.32 -2.18
C ARG A 122 0.96 -6.18 -0.80
N ILE A 123 1.81 -5.96 0.18
CA ILE A 123 1.46 -5.86 1.59
C ILE A 123 1.71 -4.41 2.05
N PRO A 124 0.66 -3.62 2.31
CA PRO A 124 0.83 -2.35 3.00
C PRO A 124 1.56 -2.54 4.32
N SER A 125 2.57 -1.72 4.57
CA SER A 125 3.51 -1.97 5.68
C SER A 125 3.84 -0.71 6.46
N PHE A 126 4.28 -0.90 7.70
CA PHE A 126 4.80 0.17 8.54
C PHE A 126 6.33 0.17 8.53
N LEU A 127 6.91 1.38 8.61
CA LEU A 127 8.33 1.53 8.89
C LEU A 127 8.52 1.70 10.40
N MET A 128 9.36 0.85 10.98
CA MET A 128 9.69 0.88 12.40
C MET A 128 11.16 1.25 12.64
N HIS A 129 11.38 2.10 13.60
CA HIS A 129 12.70 2.47 14.12
C HIS A 129 12.64 2.55 15.64
N ASN A 130 13.56 1.85 16.33
CA ASN A 130 13.60 1.77 17.78
C ASN A 130 12.21 1.42 18.39
N ASP A 131 11.58 0.38 17.87
CA ASP A 131 10.27 -0.15 18.28
C ASP A 131 9.10 0.85 18.15
N LYS A 132 9.28 1.90 17.34
CA LYS A 132 8.24 2.89 17.06
C LYS A 132 7.91 2.94 15.58
N ILE A 133 6.63 3.02 15.27
CA ILE A 133 6.16 3.26 13.91
C ILE A 133 6.44 4.73 13.55
N VAL A 134 7.27 4.95 12.52
CA VAL A 134 7.81 6.25 12.14
C VAL A 134 7.40 6.72 10.73
N CYS A 135 6.62 5.95 10.01
CA CYS A 135 6.17 6.24 8.65
C CYS A 135 4.94 7.14 8.60
N SER A 136 4.65 7.71 7.41
CA SER A 136 3.46 8.52 7.16
C SER A 136 2.16 7.77 7.45
N ARG A 137 2.08 6.47 7.09
CA ARG A 137 0.93 5.59 7.41
C ARG A 137 0.67 5.51 8.92
N GLY A 138 1.73 5.33 9.72
CA GLY A 138 1.59 5.29 11.18
C GLY A 138 1.22 6.64 11.79
N VAL A 139 1.68 7.75 11.23
CA VAL A 139 1.26 9.10 11.64
C VAL A 139 -0.22 9.29 11.37
N LEU A 140 -0.68 8.93 10.18
CA LEU A 140 -2.10 9.03 9.80
C LEU A 140 -2.98 8.17 10.72
N ARG A 141 -2.61 6.91 10.97
CA ARG A 141 -3.35 6.01 11.88
C ARG A 141 -3.52 6.62 13.28
N ARG A 142 -2.45 7.17 13.85
CA ARG A 142 -2.53 7.86 15.15
C ARG A 142 -3.40 9.11 15.10
N ALA A 143 -3.30 9.90 14.03
CA ALA A 143 -4.11 11.11 13.86
C ALA A 143 -5.62 10.77 13.78
N VAL A 144 -6.00 9.75 13.01
CA VAL A 144 -7.38 9.26 12.92
C VAL A 144 -7.88 8.82 14.28
N THR A 145 -7.15 7.95 14.99
CA THR A 145 -7.54 7.48 16.33
C THR A 145 -7.69 8.63 17.34
N CYS A 146 -6.80 9.63 17.29
CA CYS A 146 -6.91 10.81 18.16
C CYS A 146 -8.15 11.64 17.79
N MET A 147 -8.42 11.82 16.51
CA MET A 147 -9.57 12.57 16.03
C MET A 147 -10.89 11.90 16.44
N GLU A 148 -11.02 10.59 16.22
CA GLU A 148 -12.21 9.81 16.61
C GLU A 148 -12.51 9.96 18.10
N LYS A 149 -11.50 9.77 18.95
CA LYS A 149 -11.63 9.96 20.40
C LYS A 149 -12.06 11.38 20.78
N HIS A 150 -11.43 12.38 20.14
CA HIS A 150 -11.75 13.78 20.43
C HIS A 150 -13.16 14.14 19.97
N MET A 151 -13.56 13.71 18.77
CA MET A 151 -14.90 13.92 18.25
C MET A 151 -15.97 13.24 19.12
N MET A 152 -15.76 11.99 19.54
CA MET A 152 -16.68 11.34 20.47
C MET A 152 -16.80 12.11 21.79
N ALA A 153 -15.68 12.62 22.33
CA ALA A 153 -15.72 13.40 23.55
C ALA A 153 -16.52 14.71 23.38
N VAL A 154 -16.34 15.42 22.26
CA VAL A 154 -17.10 16.64 21.93
C VAL A 154 -18.59 16.32 21.76
N LEU A 155 -18.91 15.31 20.94
CA LEU A 155 -20.28 14.92 20.63
C LEU A 155 -21.05 14.40 21.86
N ASN A 156 -20.38 13.79 22.84
CA ASN A 156 -21.03 13.31 24.05
C ASN A 156 -21.11 14.32 25.18
N ASN A 157 -20.20 15.30 25.24
CA ASN A 157 -20.13 16.21 26.40
C ASN A 157 -20.51 17.66 26.09
N ASN A 158 -20.61 18.06 24.81
CA ASN A 158 -20.99 19.43 24.46
C ASN A 158 -22.46 19.54 24.08
N LYS A 159 -23.25 20.05 25.03
CA LYS A 159 -24.71 20.19 24.87
C LYS A 159 -25.10 21.03 23.65
N SER A 160 -24.45 22.17 23.42
CA SER A 160 -24.78 23.05 22.31
C SER A 160 -24.53 22.39 20.95
N VAL A 161 -23.44 21.62 20.82
CA VAL A 161 -23.15 20.87 19.59
C VAL A 161 -24.20 19.78 19.39
N ARG A 162 -24.57 19.06 20.44
CA ARG A 162 -25.58 17.99 20.36
C ARG A 162 -26.94 18.54 19.92
N GLU A 163 -27.36 19.66 20.48
CA GLU A 163 -28.61 20.35 20.12
C GLU A 163 -28.59 20.80 18.64
N GLU A 164 -27.49 21.38 18.17
CA GLU A 164 -27.32 21.86 16.80
C GLU A 164 -27.41 20.76 15.75
N ILE A 165 -26.79 19.60 16.02
CA ILE A 165 -26.79 18.43 15.11
C ILE A 165 -27.95 17.45 15.36
N GLY A 166 -28.85 17.73 16.31
CA GLY A 166 -30.04 16.96 16.57
C GLY A 166 -29.83 15.64 17.35
N ILE A 167 -28.73 15.47 18.06
CA ILE A 167 -28.48 14.33 18.95
C ILE A 167 -29.09 14.67 20.32
N THR A 168 -30.22 14.05 20.68
CA THR A 168 -30.94 14.38 21.92
C THR A 168 -30.49 13.55 23.10
N ASP A 169 -30.78 12.26 23.10
CA ASP A 169 -30.73 11.43 24.33
C ASP A 169 -29.73 10.27 24.27
N GLU A 170 -29.28 9.87 23.07
CA GLU A 170 -28.36 8.74 22.91
C GLU A 170 -26.91 9.21 22.92
N ASN A 171 -26.02 8.39 23.45
CA ASN A 171 -24.58 8.62 23.32
C ASN A 171 -24.09 8.19 21.95
N VAL A 172 -23.14 8.95 21.42
CA VAL A 172 -22.38 8.57 20.21
C VAL A 172 -21.40 7.47 20.62
N GLU A 173 -21.59 6.28 20.07
CA GLU A 173 -20.75 5.12 20.37
C GLU A 173 -19.52 5.03 19.45
N GLU A 174 -19.65 5.53 18.21
CA GLU A 174 -18.60 5.46 17.21
C GLU A 174 -18.60 6.69 16.30
N VAL A 175 -17.42 7.10 15.88
CA VAL A 175 -17.20 8.10 14.82
C VAL A 175 -16.31 7.47 13.75
N LEU A 176 -16.80 7.42 12.52
CA LEU A 176 -16.07 6.87 11.39
C LEU A 176 -15.56 7.99 10.49
N LEU A 177 -14.27 7.97 10.19
CA LEU A 177 -13.70 8.78 9.12
C LEU A 177 -13.77 8.00 7.81
N SER A 178 -14.56 8.50 6.86
CA SER A 178 -14.59 7.96 5.50
C SER A 178 -13.75 8.81 4.56
N SER A 179 -13.04 8.16 3.65
CA SER A 179 -12.31 8.81 2.57
C SER A 179 -12.53 8.07 1.27
N ALA A 180 -12.44 8.78 0.16
CA ALA A 180 -12.44 8.20 -1.18
C ALA A 180 -11.20 8.67 -1.92
N THR A 181 -10.61 7.77 -2.71
CA THR A 181 -9.50 8.11 -3.61
C THR A 181 -10.05 8.21 -5.02
N GLU A 182 -9.87 9.36 -5.63
CA GLU A 182 -10.14 9.56 -7.06
C GLU A 182 -8.86 9.31 -7.85
N LEU A 183 -8.96 8.48 -8.89
CA LEU A 183 -7.86 8.19 -9.80
C LEU A 183 -8.19 8.80 -11.16
N GLU A 184 -7.39 9.76 -11.57
CA GLU A 184 -7.48 10.37 -12.88
C GLU A 184 -6.39 9.80 -13.79
N PHE A 185 -6.77 9.43 -15.01
CA PHE A 185 -5.84 8.90 -16.00
C PHE A 185 -6.25 9.33 -17.40
N TRP A 186 -5.25 9.40 -18.28
CA TRP A 186 -5.45 9.68 -19.69
C TRP A 186 -5.42 8.39 -20.48
N VAL A 187 -6.41 8.21 -21.33
CA VAL A 187 -6.41 7.13 -22.34
C VAL A 187 -5.85 7.72 -23.63
N LYS A 188 -4.82 7.10 -24.17
CA LYS A 188 -4.21 7.49 -25.45
C LYS A 188 -4.60 6.49 -26.53
N THR A 189 -4.85 7.00 -27.73
CA THR A 189 -5.04 6.17 -28.91
C THR A 189 -3.72 5.54 -29.37
N PRO A 190 -3.73 4.45 -30.14
CA PRO A 190 -2.51 3.89 -30.73
C PRO A 190 -1.71 4.88 -31.58
N GLU A 191 -2.38 5.83 -32.22
CA GLU A 191 -1.74 6.88 -32.99
C GLU A 191 -0.98 7.87 -32.08
N GLU A 192 -1.60 8.33 -30.99
CA GLU A 192 -0.95 9.20 -30.00
C GLU A 192 0.24 8.52 -29.30
N ILE A 193 0.21 7.20 -29.14
CA ILE A 193 1.35 6.45 -28.60
C ILE A 193 2.50 6.43 -29.60
N ARG A 194 2.23 6.21 -30.90
CA ARG A 194 3.27 6.24 -31.96
C ARG A 194 3.94 7.60 -32.05
N ASP A 195 3.18 8.66 -31.98
CA ASP A 195 3.70 10.04 -32.02
C ASP A 195 4.64 10.32 -30.84
N ILE A 196 4.38 9.69 -29.67
CA ILE A 196 5.27 9.80 -28.49
C ILE A 196 6.54 8.94 -28.66
N GLU A 197 6.45 7.76 -29.24
CA GLU A 197 7.60 6.88 -29.48
C GLU A 197 8.60 7.49 -30.50
N GLU A 198 8.11 8.30 -31.44
CA GLU A 198 8.94 9.05 -32.38
C GLU A 198 9.67 10.24 -31.75
N LEU A 199 9.21 10.71 -30.60
CA LEU A 199 9.89 11.76 -29.84
C LEU A 199 11.08 11.21 -29.07
N SER A 200 12.20 11.92 -29.07
CA SER A 200 13.31 11.56 -28.19
C SER A 200 12.89 11.60 -26.72
N THR A 201 13.43 10.72 -25.89
CA THR A 201 13.11 10.65 -24.45
C THR A 201 13.23 12.02 -23.77
N SER A 202 14.18 12.85 -24.18
CA SER A 202 14.36 14.21 -23.67
C SER A 202 13.21 15.15 -24.06
N GLN A 203 12.63 15.00 -25.24
CA GLN A 203 11.49 15.80 -25.70
C GLN A 203 10.21 15.40 -24.95
N VAL A 204 9.98 14.09 -24.78
CA VAL A 204 8.83 13.59 -24.00
C VAL A 204 8.86 14.07 -22.54
N LEU A 205 10.03 14.00 -21.89
CA LEU A 205 10.21 14.49 -20.54
C LEU A 205 10.00 16.01 -20.43
N LYS A 206 10.48 16.76 -21.43
CA LYS A 206 10.35 18.22 -21.47
C LYS A 206 8.89 18.64 -21.66
N GLU A 207 8.16 18.00 -22.55
CA GLU A 207 6.73 18.28 -22.76
C GLU A 207 5.88 17.89 -21.55
N GLN A 208 6.15 16.76 -20.91
CA GLN A 208 5.47 16.36 -19.68
C GLN A 208 5.74 17.32 -18.53
N TYR A 209 6.95 17.85 -18.43
CA TYR A 209 7.32 18.84 -17.42
C TYR A 209 6.57 20.16 -17.64
N TRP A 210 6.51 20.66 -18.89
CA TRP A 210 5.80 21.91 -19.22
C TRP A 210 4.30 21.81 -18.98
N LYS A 211 3.64 20.72 -19.38
CA LYS A 211 2.21 20.49 -19.14
C LYS A 211 1.86 20.43 -17.65
N ARG A 212 2.79 20.04 -16.79
CA ARG A 212 2.61 20.10 -15.32
C ARG A 212 2.74 21.50 -14.74
N THR A 213 3.50 22.36 -15.34
CA THR A 213 3.78 23.72 -14.81
C THR A 213 2.85 24.78 -15.36
N GLU A 214 2.21 24.58 -16.51
CA GLU A 214 1.24 25.50 -17.09
C GLU A 214 -0.20 25.33 -16.56
N GLY A 215 -0.45 24.32 -15.75
CA GLY A 215 -1.77 24.02 -15.16
C GLY A 215 -2.02 24.59 -13.75
N ASN A 216 -1.16 25.52 -13.27
CA ASN A 216 -1.34 26.20 -11.99
C ASN A 216 -1.48 27.72 -12.20
#